data_8ad78241ea84b81ed5f9bf3c03368969
#
_entry.id   8ad78241ea84b81ed5f9bf3c03368969
#
_cell.length_a   1.000
_cell.length_b   1.000
_cell.length_c   1.000
_cell.angle_alpha   90.00
_cell.angle_beta   90.00
_cell.angle_gamma   90.00
#
_symmetry.space_group_name_H-M   'P 1'
#
loop_
_entity.id
_entity.type
_entity.pdbx_description
1 polymer ?
#
loop_
_entity_poly.entity_id
_entity_poly.type
_entity_poly.pdbx_seq_one_letter_code
_entity_poly.pdbx_strand_id
1 'polypeptide(L)'
;MTRSETVRNVIEEFDLRRAADEREYDARLAELSEKIPGFGDITHALSSVGLRILDAAMKGGDTAAAVAEVRRETEKLRGERCDLLEKAGYPRDFADRRYRCEKCSDSGYEGLKMCTCLRKEIILAGLKNSGLGRLADTQSFDTFSEEYYSGKDLLTVRRNASVRRSFAENFSKDTTDNFLLIGPTGLGKTHLSTSVAVVVIERGFDVLYRTPQEIMSVF
;
A
#
# COMPACT_ATOMS: atom_id res chain seq x y z
N MET A 1 3.62 19.97 4.45
CA MET A 1 2.74 19.32 3.49
C MET A 1 1.55 18.77 4.25
N THR A 2 0.33 19.09 3.83
CA THR A 2 -0.89 18.60 4.47
C THR A 2 -1.12 17.12 4.13
N ARG A 3 -1.94 16.44 4.94
CA ARG A 3 -2.32 15.05 4.65
C ARG A 3 -2.95 14.90 3.26
N SER A 4 -3.83 15.82 2.88
CA SER A 4 -4.46 15.78 1.55
C SER A 4 -3.44 15.87 0.41
N GLU A 5 -2.42 16.70 0.55
CA GLU A 5 -1.31 16.77 -0.39
C GLU A 5 -0.47 15.48 -0.39
N THR A 6 -0.16 14.96 0.80
CA THR A 6 0.58 13.69 0.94
C THR A 6 -0.18 12.54 0.26
N VAL A 7 -1.48 12.40 0.54
CA VAL A 7 -2.32 11.35 -0.06
C VAL A 7 -2.37 11.50 -1.58
N ARG A 8 -2.59 12.71 -2.08
CA ARG A 8 -2.63 12.98 -3.53
C ARG A 8 -1.31 12.61 -4.20
N ASN A 9 -0.18 13.05 -3.66
CA ASN A 9 1.13 12.76 -4.23
C ASN A 9 1.43 11.25 -4.24
N VAL A 10 1.07 10.53 -3.16
CA VAL A 10 1.24 9.07 -3.12
C VAL A 10 0.36 8.39 -4.17
N ILE A 11 -0.88 8.83 -4.36
CA ILE A 11 -1.77 8.27 -5.39
C ILE A 11 -1.19 8.55 -6.79
N GLU A 12 -0.72 9.77 -7.05
CA GLU A 12 -0.10 10.13 -8.34
C GLU A 12 1.16 9.28 -8.60
N GLU A 13 2.04 9.10 -7.62
CA GLU A 13 3.21 8.22 -7.75
C GLU A 13 2.81 6.76 -7.99
N PHE A 14 1.76 6.30 -7.33
CA PHE A 14 1.22 4.96 -7.48
C PHE A 14 0.68 4.73 -8.90
N ASP A 15 -0.10 5.69 -9.42
CA ASP A 15 -0.65 5.65 -10.77
C ASP A 15 0.45 5.76 -11.86
N LEU A 16 1.45 6.60 -11.67
CA LEU A 16 2.59 6.71 -12.58
C LEU A 16 3.39 5.40 -12.66
N ARG A 17 3.60 4.75 -11.52
CA ARG A 17 4.28 3.45 -11.42
C ARG A 17 3.47 2.36 -12.14
N ARG A 18 2.17 2.31 -11.89
CA ARG A 18 1.26 1.39 -12.60
C ARG A 18 1.28 1.59 -14.10
N ALA A 19 1.23 2.83 -14.55
CA ALA A 19 1.31 3.14 -15.98
C ALA A 19 2.68 2.79 -16.61
N ALA A 20 3.77 2.85 -15.83
CA ALA A 20 5.08 2.39 -16.27
C ALA A 20 5.13 0.85 -16.41
N ASP A 21 4.64 0.14 -15.40
CA ASP A 21 4.56 -1.33 -15.40
C ASP A 21 3.65 -1.83 -16.56
N GLU A 22 2.56 -1.12 -16.89
CA GLU A 22 1.69 -1.41 -18.03
C GLU A 22 2.43 -1.25 -19.36
N ARG A 23 3.13 -0.13 -19.55
CA ARG A 23 3.94 0.09 -20.77
C ARG A 23 5.03 -0.97 -20.96
N GLU A 24 5.69 -1.37 -19.85
CA GLU A 24 6.69 -2.43 -19.90
C GLU A 24 6.07 -3.79 -20.31
N TYR A 25 4.89 -4.08 -19.77
CA TYR A 25 4.13 -5.27 -20.14
C TYR A 25 3.74 -5.27 -21.63
N ASP A 26 3.19 -4.15 -22.11
CA ASP A 26 2.78 -4.01 -23.52
C ASP A 26 3.99 -4.08 -24.47
N ALA A 27 5.12 -3.48 -24.13
CA ALA A 27 6.35 -3.56 -24.90
C ALA A 27 6.87 -5.02 -24.98
N ARG A 28 6.81 -5.76 -23.87
CA ARG A 28 7.16 -7.18 -23.83
C ARG A 28 6.26 -8.04 -24.71
N LEU A 29 4.94 -7.78 -24.69
CA LEU A 29 4.02 -8.49 -25.59
C LEU A 29 4.27 -8.16 -27.06
N ALA A 30 4.57 -6.92 -27.38
CA ALA A 30 4.91 -6.49 -28.73
C ALA A 30 6.19 -7.22 -29.22
N GLU A 31 7.24 -7.24 -28.41
CA GLU A 31 8.49 -7.94 -28.71
C GLU A 31 8.27 -9.45 -28.97
N LEU A 32 7.44 -10.10 -28.12
CA LEU A 32 7.08 -11.49 -28.29
C LEU A 32 6.28 -11.74 -29.59
N SER A 33 5.39 -10.80 -29.92
CA SER A 33 4.59 -10.89 -31.15
C SER A 33 5.43 -10.77 -32.43
N GLU A 34 6.52 -10.00 -32.38
CA GLU A 34 7.47 -9.90 -33.49
C GLU A 34 8.36 -11.17 -33.60
N LYS A 35 8.74 -11.73 -32.47
CA LYS A 35 9.69 -12.89 -32.45
C LYS A 35 9.02 -14.24 -32.62
N ILE A 36 7.77 -14.40 -32.22
CA ILE A 36 7.05 -15.67 -32.17
C ILE A 36 5.84 -15.63 -33.12
N PRO A 37 5.88 -16.33 -34.28
CA PRO A 37 4.73 -16.38 -35.18
C PRO A 37 3.46 -16.89 -34.49
N GLY A 38 2.34 -16.18 -34.68
CA GLY A 38 1.03 -16.51 -34.11
C GLY A 38 0.83 -16.07 -32.64
N PHE A 39 1.86 -15.59 -31.94
CA PHE A 39 1.73 -15.13 -30.57
C PHE A 39 0.85 -13.88 -30.47
N GLY A 40 0.99 -12.94 -31.40
CA GLY A 40 0.17 -11.73 -31.48
C GLY A 40 -1.32 -12.03 -31.68
N ASP A 41 -1.63 -13.00 -32.57
CA ASP A 41 -3.01 -13.41 -32.86
C ASP A 41 -3.69 -14.01 -31.61
N ILE A 42 -3.00 -14.89 -30.89
CA ILE A 42 -3.50 -15.49 -29.65
C ILE A 42 -3.67 -14.42 -28.56
N THR A 43 -2.73 -13.48 -28.44
CA THR A 43 -2.80 -12.38 -27.46
C THR A 43 -3.97 -11.46 -27.76
N HIS A 44 -4.21 -11.14 -29.03
CA HIS A 44 -5.37 -10.37 -29.46
C HIS A 44 -6.69 -11.13 -29.23
N ALA A 45 -6.73 -12.43 -29.52
CA ALA A 45 -7.89 -13.26 -29.23
C ALA A 45 -8.19 -13.28 -27.73
N LEU A 46 -7.21 -13.44 -26.86
CA LEU A 46 -7.37 -13.39 -25.40
C LEU A 46 -7.94 -12.04 -24.90
N SER A 47 -7.52 -10.92 -25.50
CA SER A 47 -8.02 -9.60 -25.11
C SER A 47 -9.47 -9.38 -25.56
N SER A 48 -9.91 -10.01 -26.64
CA SER A 48 -11.25 -9.85 -27.20
C SER A 48 -12.29 -10.82 -26.63
N VAL A 49 -11.88 -11.94 -26.07
CA VAL A 49 -12.80 -12.98 -25.56
C VAL A 49 -13.77 -12.42 -24.49
N GLY A 50 -13.26 -11.54 -23.62
CA GLY A 50 -14.08 -10.91 -22.57
C GLY A 50 -15.24 -10.04 -23.09
N LEU A 51 -15.13 -9.47 -24.29
CA LEU A 51 -16.17 -8.65 -24.88
C LEU A 51 -17.43 -9.45 -25.26
N ARG A 52 -17.29 -10.77 -25.47
CA ARG A 52 -18.43 -11.65 -25.77
C ARG A 52 -19.40 -11.78 -24.60
N ILE A 53 -18.91 -11.74 -23.35
CA ILE A 53 -19.79 -11.75 -22.17
C ILE A 53 -20.65 -10.49 -22.16
N LEU A 54 -20.05 -9.33 -22.46
CA LEU A 54 -20.75 -8.06 -22.52
C LEU A 54 -21.80 -8.06 -23.65
N ASP A 55 -21.44 -8.58 -24.83
CA ASP A 55 -22.35 -8.70 -25.99
C ASP A 55 -23.55 -9.62 -25.67
N ALA A 56 -23.30 -10.78 -25.03
CA ALA A 56 -24.35 -11.69 -24.58
C ALA A 56 -25.28 -11.05 -23.54
N ALA A 57 -24.74 -10.29 -22.60
CA ALA A 57 -25.53 -9.57 -21.60
C ALA A 57 -26.40 -8.48 -22.23
N MET A 58 -25.88 -7.74 -23.21
CA MET A 58 -26.62 -6.68 -23.92
C MET A 58 -27.75 -7.22 -24.84
N LYS A 59 -27.55 -8.44 -25.37
CA LYS A 59 -28.56 -9.09 -26.26
C LYS A 59 -29.59 -9.91 -25.48
N GLY A 60 -29.57 -9.92 -24.14
CA GLY A 60 -30.53 -10.67 -23.32
C GLY A 60 -30.37 -12.18 -23.42
N GLY A 61 -29.18 -12.66 -23.81
CA GLY A 61 -28.83 -14.07 -23.89
C GLY A 61 -28.52 -14.71 -22.52
N ASP A 62 -28.30 -16.03 -22.52
CA ASP A 62 -27.86 -16.79 -21.33
C ASP A 62 -26.41 -16.40 -20.98
N THR A 63 -26.28 -15.50 -20.03
CA THR A 63 -24.97 -15.00 -19.55
C THR A 63 -24.16 -16.10 -18.87
N ALA A 64 -24.81 -17.08 -18.22
CA ALA A 64 -24.11 -18.18 -17.55
C ALA A 64 -23.44 -19.12 -18.56
N ALA A 65 -24.15 -19.46 -19.64
CA ALA A 65 -23.61 -20.26 -20.74
C ALA A 65 -22.48 -19.53 -21.46
N ALA A 66 -22.64 -18.20 -21.74
CA ALA A 66 -21.61 -17.39 -22.34
C ALA A 66 -20.33 -17.31 -21.48
N VAL A 67 -20.47 -17.15 -20.17
CA VAL A 67 -19.34 -17.16 -19.24
C VAL A 67 -18.60 -18.51 -19.24
N ALA A 68 -19.33 -19.63 -19.25
CA ALA A 68 -18.73 -20.96 -19.29
C ALA A 68 -17.97 -21.22 -20.58
N GLU A 69 -18.49 -20.73 -21.72
CA GLU A 69 -17.82 -20.86 -23.03
C GLU A 69 -16.55 -19.99 -23.10
N VAL A 70 -16.67 -18.71 -22.69
CA VAL A 70 -15.53 -17.78 -22.62
C VAL A 70 -14.41 -18.35 -21.73
N ARG A 71 -14.77 -18.98 -20.61
CA ARG A 71 -13.77 -19.61 -19.73
C ARG A 71 -13.01 -20.72 -20.41
N ARG A 72 -13.71 -21.64 -21.08
CA ARG A 72 -13.08 -22.75 -21.84
C ARG A 72 -12.17 -22.24 -22.93
N GLU A 73 -12.63 -21.24 -23.69
CA GLU A 73 -11.84 -20.64 -24.78
C GLU A 73 -10.59 -19.91 -24.23
N THR A 74 -10.74 -19.17 -23.13
CA THR A 74 -9.63 -18.50 -22.45
C THR A 74 -8.57 -19.49 -21.96
N GLU A 75 -8.99 -20.61 -21.36
CA GLU A 75 -8.07 -21.68 -20.92
C GLU A 75 -7.32 -22.32 -22.10
N LYS A 76 -8.03 -22.58 -23.19
CA LYS A 76 -7.43 -23.11 -24.41
C LYS A 76 -6.38 -22.15 -25.00
N LEU A 77 -6.75 -20.88 -25.20
CA LEU A 77 -5.85 -19.86 -25.75
C LEU A 77 -4.64 -19.60 -24.83
N ARG A 78 -4.82 -19.63 -23.52
CA ARG A 78 -3.70 -19.56 -22.56
C ARG A 78 -2.75 -20.75 -22.71
N GLY A 79 -3.28 -21.95 -22.87
CA GLY A 79 -2.49 -23.14 -23.12
C GLY A 79 -1.66 -23.00 -24.41
N GLU A 80 -2.29 -22.62 -25.52
CA GLU A 80 -1.64 -22.41 -26.80
C GLU A 80 -0.54 -21.33 -26.71
N ARG A 81 -0.81 -20.21 -25.99
CA ARG A 81 0.18 -19.16 -25.74
C ARG A 81 1.39 -19.69 -24.96
N CYS A 82 1.16 -20.45 -23.89
CA CYS A 82 2.23 -21.09 -23.13
C CYS A 82 3.08 -22.03 -23.97
N ASP A 83 2.45 -22.84 -24.84
CA ASP A 83 3.17 -23.78 -25.72
C ASP A 83 4.01 -23.06 -26.77
N LEU A 84 3.56 -21.89 -27.27
CA LEU A 84 4.37 -21.06 -28.17
C LEU A 84 5.58 -20.46 -27.44
N LEU A 85 5.40 -19.98 -26.21
CA LEU A 85 6.52 -19.47 -25.40
C LEU A 85 7.56 -20.54 -25.14
N GLU A 86 7.14 -21.73 -24.73
CA GLU A 86 8.02 -22.85 -24.42
C GLU A 86 8.80 -23.32 -25.66
N LYS A 87 8.16 -23.45 -26.83
CA LYS A 87 8.79 -23.75 -28.11
C LYS A 87 9.83 -22.71 -28.54
N ALA A 88 9.62 -21.45 -28.16
CA ALA A 88 10.54 -20.34 -28.42
C ALA A 88 11.64 -20.18 -27.35
N GLY A 89 11.68 -21.06 -26.33
CA GLY A 89 12.67 -21.03 -25.25
C GLY A 89 12.39 -20.06 -24.11
N TYR A 90 11.16 -19.53 -24.01
CA TYR A 90 10.73 -18.66 -22.90
C TYR A 90 10.00 -19.47 -21.82
N PRO A 91 10.03 -19.02 -20.55
CA PRO A 91 9.17 -19.58 -19.50
C PRO A 91 7.68 -19.44 -19.86
N ARG A 92 6.86 -20.41 -19.43
CA ARG A 92 5.40 -20.43 -19.71
C ARG A 92 4.67 -19.19 -19.20
N ASP A 93 5.14 -18.59 -18.12
CA ASP A 93 4.58 -17.40 -17.44
C ASP A 93 5.23 -16.08 -17.92
N PHE A 94 6.12 -16.13 -18.92
CA PHE A 94 6.88 -14.95 -19.36
C PHE A 94 5.99 -13.84 -19.88
N ALA A 95 4.84 -14.16 -20.47
CA ALA A 95 3.84 -13.23 -20.96
C ALA A 95 2.74 -12.90 -19.93
N ASP A 96 2.87 -13.29 -18.68
CA ASP A 96 1.90 -12.98 -17.67
C ASP A 96 2.19 -11.61 -17.03
N ARG A 97 1.13 -10.93 -16.60
CA ARG A 97 1.26 -9.69 -15.83
C ARG A 97 1.81 -10.02 -14.45
N ARG A 98 2.81 -9.25 -14.03
CA ARG A 98 3.38 -9.34 -12.68
C ARG A 98 2.90 -8.18 -11.87
N TYR A 99 2.20 -8.49 -10.77
CA TYR A 99 1.70 -7.49 -9.85
C TYR A 99 2.56 -7.47 -8.58
N ARG A 100 2.84 -6.28 -8.05
CA ARG A 100 3.48 -6.09 -6.74
C ARG A 100 2.51 -6.42 -5.61
N CYS A 101 1.24 -6.16 -5.83
CA CYS A 101 0.14 -6.49 -4.93
C CYS A 101 -0.91 -7.33 -5.66
N GLU A 102 -0.95 -8.62 -5.41
CA GLU A 102 -1.92 -9.54 -6.01
C GLU A 102 -3.36 -9.25 -5.59
N LYS A 103 -3.58 -8.67 -4.38
CA LYS A 103 -4.92 -8.39 -3.87
C LYS A 103 -5.68 -7.37 -4.70
N CYS A 104 -5.01 -6.32 -5.13
CA CYS A 104 -5.63 -5.25 -5.91
C CYS A 104 -5.09 -5.15 -7.34
N SER A 105 -4.20 -6.07 -7.75
CA SER A 105 -3.54 -6.03 -9.07
C SER A 105 -2.97 -4.63 -9.37
N ASP A 106 -2.31 -4.05 -8.38
CA ASP A 106 -1.69 -2.72 -8.38
C ASP A 106 -2.65 -1.55 -8.70
N SER A 107 -3.96 -1.75 -8.55
CA SER A 107 -4.94 -0.67 -8.66
C SER A 107 -4.99 0.24 -7.41
N GLY A 108 -4.43 -0.22 -6.27
CA GLY A 108 -4.55 0.45 -4.98
C GLY A 108 -5.91 0.30 -4.29
N TYR A 109 -6.88 -0.38 -4.93
CA TYR A 109 -8.24 -0.54 -4.43
C TYR A 109 -8.77 -1.96 -4.62
N GLU A 110 -9.54 -2.43 -3.67
CA GLU A 110 -10.32 -3.68 -3.71
C GLU A 110 -11.81 -3.29 -3.76
N GLY A 111 -12.35 -3.16 -4.98
CA GLY A 111 -13.65 -2.53 -5.20
C GLY A 111 -13.62 -1.05 -4.79
N LEU A 112 -14.48 -0.67 -3.82
CA LEU A 112 -14.53 0.72 -3.29
C LEU A 112 -13.61 0.94 -2.07
N LYS A 113 -12.91 -0.09 -1.58
CA LYS A 113 -12.05 0.02 -0.40
C LYS A 113 -10.60 0.18 -0.83
N MET A 114 -9.89 1.11 -0.15
CA MET A 114 -8.45 1.26 -0.32
C MET A 114 -7.73 -0.01 0.11
N CYS A 115 -6.88 -0.53 -0.77
CA CYS A 115 -6.06 -1.70 -0.48
C CYS A 115 -4.99 -1.40 0.58
N THR A 116 -4.60 -2.44 1.29
CA THR A 116 -3.55 -2.34 2.32
C THR A 116 -2.21 -1.87 1.79
N CYS A 117 -1.87 -2.15 0.52
CA CYS A 117 -0.63 -1.70 -0.11
C CYS A 117 -0.59 -0.17 -0.26
N LEU A 118 -1.64 0.45 -0.83
CA LEU A 118 -1.73 1.91 -0.98
C LEU A 118 -1.80 2.60 0.39
N ARG A 119 -2.60 2.04 1.32
CA ARG A 119 -2.67 2.54 2.69
C ARG A 119 -1.31 2.56 3.37
N LYS A 120 -0.50 1.51 3.21
CA LYS A 120 0.85 1.43 3.76
C LYS A 120 1.76 2.52 3.19
N GLU A 121 1.72 2.78 1.89
CA GLU A 121 2.51 3.85 1.27
C GLU A 121 2.11 5.24 1.78
N ILE A 122 0.81 5.50 1.96
CA ILE A 122 0.32 6.75 2.54
C ILE A 122 0.82 6.93 3.99
N ILE A 123 0.79 5.88 4.81
CA ILE A 123 1.31 5.91 6.18
C ILE A 123 2.81 6.21 6.18
N LEU A 124 3.59 5.53 5.34
CA LEU A 124 5.04 5.75 5.24
C LEU A 124 5.37 7.18 4.79
N ALA A 125 4.62 7.72 3.83
CA ALA A 125 4.76 9.11 3.40
C ALA A 125 4.41 10.09 4.53
N GLY A 126 3.36 9.80 5.31
CA GLY A 126 2.99 10.58 6.49
C GLY A 126 4.09 10.60 7.55
N LEU A 127 4.66 9.43 7.86
CA LEU A 127 5.81 9.30 8.77
C LEU A 127 7.01 10.12 8.28
N LYS A 128 7.36 10.02 7.02
CA LYS A 128 8.46 10.78 6.40
C LYS A 128 8.23 12.30 6.51
N ASN A 129 7.01 12.76 6.30
CA ASN A 129 6.65 14.18 6.31
C ASN A 129 6.44 14.74 7.72
N SER A 130 6.25 13.91 8.74
CA SER A 130 6.00 14.32 10.12
C SER A 130 7.18 15.03 10.78
N GLY A 131 8.40 14.83 10.30
CA GLY A 131 9.63 15.30 10.93
C GLY A 131 10.22 14.33 11.96
N LEU A 132 9.58 13.17 12.19
CA LEU A 132 10.07 12.14 13.13
C LEU A 132 11.38 11.49 12.65
N GLY A 133 11.60 11.44 11.31
CA GLY A 133 12.79 10.83 10.73
C GLY A 133 12.96 9.37 11.18
N ARG A 134 14.20 8.97 11.49
CA ARG A 134 14.53 7.61 11.96
C ARG A 134 13.95 7.24 13.33
N LEU A 135 13.44 8.19 14.09
CA LEU A 135 12.78 7.88 15.36
C LEU A 135 11.55 6.99 15.16
N ALA A 136 10.78 7.21 14.08
CA ALA A 136 9.62 6.40 13.75
C ALA A 136 9.96 4.93 13.44
N ASP A 137 11.18 4.65 12.96
CA ASP A 137 11.61 3.29 12.61
C ASP A 137 12.01 2.48 13.85
N THR A 138 12.43 3.15 14.93
CA THR A 138 13.05 2.51 16.09
C THR A 138 12.24 2.65 17.38
N GLN A 139 11.34 3.63 17.45
CA GLN A 139 10.58 3.96 18.65
C GLN A 139 9.10 3.73 18.46
N SER A 140 8.59 2.67 19.04
CA SER A 140 7.18 2.31 19.10
C SER A 140 6.80 1.86 20.50
N PHE A 141 5.50 1.71 20.79
CA PHE A 141 5.09 1.12 22.06
C PHE A 141 5.58 -0.32 22.26
N ASP A 142 5.84 -1.04 21.17
CA ASP A 142 6.28 -2.44 21.23
C ASP A 142 7.80 -2.56 21.44
N THR A 143 8.55 -1.53 21.05
CA THR A 143 10.01 -1.46 21.31
C THR A 143 10.35 -0.72 22.62
N PHE A 144 9.33 -0.23 23.34
CA PHE A 144 9.54 0.44 24.62
C PHE A 144 9.90 -0.57 25.72
N SER A 145 11.16 -0.58 26.13
CA SER A 145 11.63 -1.49 27.18
C SER A 145 11.40 -0.92 28.57
N GLU A 146 10.85 -1.75 29.45
CA GLU A 146 10.63 -1.45 30.86
C GLU A 146 11.82 -1.89 31.74
N GLU A 147 12.81 -2.59 31.20
CA GLU A 147 13.94 -3.17 31.92
C GLU A 147 14.82 -2.13 32.63
N TYR A 148 14.77 -0.88 32.16
CA TYR A 148 15.53 0.24 32.71
C TYR A 148 14.90 0.84 33.99
N TYR A 149 13.72 0.35 34.42
CA TYR A 149 12.99 0.91 35.55
C TYR A 149 12.78 -0.14 36.64
N SER A 150 12.75 0.31 37.91
CA SER A 150 12.52 -0.56 39.03
C SER A 150 11.58 0.06 40.06
N GLY A 151 11.03 -0.77 40.95
CA GLY A 151 10.20 -0.33 42.06
C GLY A 151 9.02 0.57 41.66
N LYS A 152 8.87 1.72 42.30
CA LYS A 152 7.78 2.68 42.05
C LYS A 152 7.85 3.33 40.66
N ASP A 153 9.06 3.50 40.14
CA ASP A 153 9.28 4.11 38.83
C ASP A 153 8.73 3.21 37.70
N LEU A 154 8.88 1.90 37.81
CA LEU A 154 8.35 0.93 36.89
C LEU A 154 6.81 1.03 36.80
N LEU A 155 6.12 1.11 37.95
CA LEU A 155 4.66 1.24 37.97
C LEU A 155 4.19 2.56 37.33
N THR A 156 4.92 3.63 37.57
CA THR A 156 4.64 4.95 36.98
C THR A 156 4.83 4.94 35.49
N VAL A 157 5.90 4.34 34.99
CA VAL A 157 6.22 4.24 33.56
C VAL A 157 5.20 3.36 32.84
N ARG A 158 4.83 2.21 33.41
CA ARG A 158 3.76 1.35 32.85
C ARG A 158 2.45 2.09 32.71
N ARG A 159 2.01 2.77 33.76
CA ARG A 159 0.80 3.58 33.71
C ARG A 159 0.91 4.66 32.64
N ASN A 160 2.02 5.36 32.58
CA ASN A 160 2.27 6.41 31.61
C ASN A 160 2.23 5.87 30.17
N ALA A 161 2.86 4.72 29.88
CA ALA A 161 2.83 4.10 28.57
C ALA A 161 1.40 3.65 28.18
N SER A 162 0.68 3.01 29.13
CA SER A 162 -0.70 2.57 28.91
C SER A 162 -1.65 3.73 28.59
N VAL A 163 -1.59 4.83 29.36
CA VAL A 163 -2.43 6.02 29.15
C VAL A 163 -2.15 6.62 27.75
N ARG A 164 -0.90 6.69 27.33
CA ARG A 164 -0.51 7.27 26.04
C ARG A 164 -0.87 6.36 24.89
N ARG A 165 -0.75 5.06 25.06
CA ARG A 165 -1.20 4.08 24.05
C ARG A 165 -2.72 4.23 23.87
N SER A 166 -3.50 4.25 24.96
CA SER A 166 -4.94 4.45 24.90
C SER A 166 -5.32 5.78 24.26
N PHE A 167 -4.62 6.87 24.58
CA PHE A 167 -4.83 8.16 23.92
C PHE A 167 -4.60 8.05 22.40
N ALA A 168 -3.47 7.45 21.96
CA ALA A 168 -3.14 7.34 20.54
C ALA A 168 -4.15 6.45 19.79
N GLU A 169 -4.57 5.35 20.39
CA GLU A 169 -5.54 4.41 19.83
C GLU A 169 -6.96 5.00 19.73
N ASN A 170 -7.33 5.96 20.60
CA ASN A 170 -8.63 6.62 20.62
C ASN A 170 -8.58 8.05 20.05
N PHE A 171 -7.44 8.49 19.52
CA PHE A 171 -7.29 9.84 18.98
C PHE A 171 -8.33 10.14 17.90
N SER A 172 -8.96 11.30 17.96
CA SER A 172 -9.96 11.79 17.02
C SER A 172 -9.77 13.27 16.74
N LYS A 173 -10.51 13.81 15.77
CA LYS A 173 -10.49 15.26 15.48
C LYS A 173 -10.97 16.14 16.64
N ASP A 174 -11.78 15.57 17.52
CA ASP A 174 -12.35 16.26 18.67
C ASP A 174 -11.49 16.10 19.93
N THR A 175 -10.34 15.43 19.83
CA THR A 175 -9.41 15.25 20.96
C THR A 175 -8.74 16.59 21.28
N THR A 176 -8.97 17.08 22.50
CA THR A 176 -8.42 18.36 23.01
C THR A 176 -7.32 18.15 24.06
N ASP A 177 -7.10 16.89 24.47
CA ASP A 177 -6.09 16.57 25.48
C ASP A 177 -4.68 16.84 24.96
N ASN A 178 -3.81 17.25 25.86
CA ASN A 178 -2.39 17.37 25.59
C ASN A 178 -1.55 16.78 26.74
N PHE A 179 -0.30 16.46 26.47
CA PHE A 179 0.61 15.87 27.43
C PHE A 179 1.87 16.69 27.60
N LEU A 180 2.25 16.91 28.86
CA LEU A 180 3.55 17.44 29.25
C LEU A 180 4.39 16.32 29.86
N LEU A 181 5.50 15.96 29.22
CA LEU A 181 6.43 14.94 29.67
C LEU A 181 7.61 15.61 30.40
N ILE A 182 7.65 15.48 31.72
CA ILE A 182 8.71 16.08 32.56
C ILE A 182 9.56 14.96 33.17
N GLY A 183 10.84 15.18 33.23
CA GLY A 183 11.80 14.26 33.87
C GLY A 183 13.21 14.39 33.30
N PRO A 184 14.22 13.79 33.94
CA PRO A 184 15.60 13.74 33.46
C PRO A 184 15.76 13.12 32.07
N THR A 185 16.91 13.31 31.44
CA THR A 185 17.25 12.64 30.18
C THR A 185 17.32 11.11 30.37
N GLY A 186 17.04 10.36 29.30
CA GLY A 186 17.08 8.89 29.33
C GLY A 186 15.79 8.20 29.80
N LEU A 187 14.81 8.93 30.35
CA LEU A 187 13.55 8.35 30.84
C LEU A 187 12.46 8.17 29.74
N GLY A 188 12.83 7.79 28.55
CA GLY A 188 11.90 7.39 27.49
C GLY A 188 10.87 8.44 27.02
N LYS A 189 11.03 9.74 27.38
CA LYS A 189 10.07 10.80 26.96
C LYS A 189 9.90 10.88 25.47
N THR A 190 11.01 10.95 24.74
CA THR A 190 11.02 10.98 23.28
C THR A 190 10.45 9.70 22.70
N HIS A 191 10.80 8.54 23.26
CA HIS A 191 10.28 7.26 22.83
C HIS A 191 8.75 7.20 22.93
N LEU A 192 8.19 7.58 24.08
CA LEU A 192 6.74 7.60 24.28
C LEU A 192 6.03 8.62 23.37
N SER A 193 6.60 9.82 23.19
CA SER A 193 5.99 10.81 22.27
C SER A 193 6.05 10.36 20.81
N THR A 194 7.15 9.76 20.38
CA THR A 194 7.26 9.15 19.04
C THR A 194 6.28 8.00 18.87
N SER A 195 6.15 7.12 19.87
CA SER A 195 5.18 5.99 19.82
C SER A 195 3.74 6.49 19.64
N VAL A 196 3.34 7.55 20.36
CA VAL A 196 2.04 8.18 20.16
C VAL A 196 1.90 8.71 18.72
N ALA A 197 2.90 9.44 18.25
CA ALA A 197 2.89 10.03 16.91
C ALA A 197 2.75 8.98 15.80
N VAL A 198 3.48 7.86 15.89
CA VAL A 198 3.40 6.75 14.94
C VAL A 198 1.98 6.19 14.88
N VAL A 199 1.38 5.84 16.01
CA VAL A 199 0.01 5.29 16.06
C VAL A 199 -1.03 6.30 15.51
N VAL A 200 -0.89 7.58 15.83
CA VAL A 200 -1.79 8.63 15.33
C VAL A 200 -1.69 8.78 13.81
N ILE A 201 -0.47 8.71 13.24
CA ILE A 201 -0.26 8.72 11.77
C ILE A 201 -0.86 7.46 11.12
N GLU A 202 -0.66 6.27 11.70
CA GLU A 202 -1.23 5.02 11.21
C GLU A 202 -2.76 5.03 11.20
N ARG A 203 -3.37 5.72 12.15
CA ARG A 203 -4.82 5.98 12.19
C ARG A 203 -5.29 7.01 11.17
N GLY A 204 -4.36 7.71 10.56
CA GLY A 204 -4.65 8.60 9.45
C GLY A 204 -4.74 10.08 9.82
N PHE A 205 -4.12 10.52 10.88
CA PHE A 205 -4.04 11.94 11.23
C PHE A 205 -2.65 12.49 10.90
N ASP A 206 -2.58 13.79 10.65
CA ASP A 206 -1.31 14.49 10.49
C ASP A 206 -0.66 14.71 11.85
N VAL A 207 0.66 14.52 11.88
CA VAL A 207 1.49 14.83 13.04
C VAL A 207 2.65 15.70 12.58
N LEU A 208 2.95 16.73 13.36
CA LEU A 208 4.10 17.60 13.16
C LEU A 208 5.03 17.47 14.38
N TYR A 209 6.20 16.89 14.15
CA TYR A 209 7.27 16.81 15.16
C TYR A 209 8.25 17.97 14.93
N ARG A 210 8.45 18.81 15.96
CA ARG A 210 9.34 19.97 15.89
C ARG A 210 10.09 20.17 17.20
N THR A 211 11.31 20.64 17.10
CA THR A 211 12.07 21.12 18.25
C THR A 211 11.61 22.55 18.64
N PRO A 212 11.81 22.99 19.89
CA PRO A 212 11.52 24.36 20.29
C PRO A 212 12.26 25.40 19.40
N GLN A 213 13.49 25.13 19.00
CA GLN A 213 14.25 26.01 18.12
C GLN A 213 13.60 26.16 16.74
N GLU A 214 13.11 25.05 16.15
CA GLU A 214 12.40 25.11 14.88
C GLU A 214 11.08 25.87 14.98
N ILE A 215 10.36 25.75 16.12
CA ILE A 215 9.12 26.50 16.35
C ILE A 215 9.45 28.00 16.47
N MET A 216 10.45 28.36 17.27
CA MET A 216 10.84 29.75 17.47
C MET A 216 11.44 30.42 16.22
N SER A 217 11.95 29.65 15.28
CA SER A 217 12.51 30.20 14.02
C SER A 217 11.43 30.64 13.02
N VAL A 218 10.17 30.33 13.27
CA VAL A 218 9.04 30.67 12.39
C VAL A 218 8.43 32.03 12.78
N PHE A 219 8.74 32.53 13.98
CA PHE A 219 8.30 33.83 14.50
C PHE A 219 9.43 34.86 14.46
#